data_41b50e709cef338275e8d60573af32a6
#
_entry.id   41b50e709cef338275e8d60573af32a6
#
_cell.length_a   1.000
_cell.length_b   1.000
_cell.length_c   1.000
_cell.angle_alpha   90.00
_cell.angle_beta   90.00
_cell.angle_gamma   90.00
#
_symmetry.space_group_name_H-M   'P 1'
#
loop_
_entity.id
_entity.type
_entity.pdbx_description
1 polymer ?
#
loop_
_entity_poly.entity_id
_entity_poly.type
_entity_poly.pdbx_seq_one_letter_code
_entity_poly.pdbx_strand_id
1 'polypeptide(L)'
;MVAPSLPDIVVYDTPGQDIPIWSHHTLRVLYALHRKGLPYAIVPLEYPDIEATFEPTSLLPKDDPVERYEIPVVLFRSRGGPNSDPDEYLMEPARIIAKLDTLVPNPPLPFASPRATEARTIFGPALAPILQIAVGYVPSVLSARSREGFLAKRQARWGKPLDVWVAERPQNKLLETAAPRLQAFADWLEGNGLQGPFIEGAQSGYADMTIVSILEYARLVGATDAFDAAMAHPRIARLYATLVEKDQMAARPPQVATIC
;
A
#
# COMPACT_ATOMS: atom_id res chain seq x y z
N MET A 1 18.92 -15.40 28.42
CA MET A 1 17.60 -14.84 28.08
C MET A 1 17.24 -15.38 26.71
N VAL A 2 16.12 -16.09 26.60
CA VAL A 2 15.60 -16.55 25.29
C VAL A 2 15.06 -15.31 24.58
N ALA A 3 15.51 -15.07 23.35
CA ALA A 3 14.94 -13.99 22.55
C ALA A 3 13.42 -14.21 22.42
N PRO A 4 12.59 -13.17 22.55
CA PRO A 4 11.15 -13.31 22.36
C PRO A 4 10.88 -13.88 20.96
N SER A 5 10.02 -14.88 20.87
CA SER A 5 9.62 -15.45 19.58
C SER A 5 8.82 -14.40 18.80
N LEU A 6 9.14 -14.23 17.51
CA LEU A 6 8.35 -13.36 16.64
C LEU A 6 6.91 -13.89 16.52
N PRO A 7 5.90 -13.01 16.47
CA PRO A 7 4.51 -13.42 16.25
C PRO A 7 4.32 -14.00 14.84
N ASP A 8 3.28 -14.80 14.66
CA ASP A 8 2.82 -15.16 13.32
C ASP A 8 2.07 -13.95 12.70
N ILE A 9 2.43 -13.60 11.47
CA ILE A 9 1.88 -12.42 10.80
C ILE A 9 0.85 -12.86 9.77
N VAL A 10 -0.38 -12.35 9.91
CA VAL A 10 -1.48 -12.63 8.98
C VAL A 10 -1.98 -11.31 8.42
N VAL A 11 -1.96 -11.19 7.09
CA VAL A 11 -2.41 -10.00 6.35
C VAL A 11 -3.79 -10.31 5.76
N TYR A 12 -4.80 -9.56 6.17
CA TYR A 12 -6.12 -9.60 5.54
C TYR A 12 -6.17 -8.58 4.41
N ASP A 13 -6.55 -9.03 3.21
CA ASP A 13 -6.63 -8.18 2.02
C ASP A 13 -7.80 -8.55 1.13
N THR A 14 -8.29 -7.60 0.34
CA THR A 14 -9.32 -7.86 -0.66
C THR A 14 -8.66 -8.22 -1.98
N PRO A 15 -8.77 -9.47 -2.44
CA PRO A 15 -8.15 -9.89 -3.68
C PRO A 15 -8.88 -9.32 -4.91
N GLY A 16 -8.15 -9.16 -6.01
CA GLY A 16 -8.75 -9.04 -7.34
C GLY A 16 -9.08 -10.43 -7.90
N GLN A 17 -9.86 -10.48 -9.00
CA GLN A 17 -10.25 -11.73 -9.66
C GLN A 17 -9.03 -12.51 -10.17
N ASP A 18 -8.14 -11.83 -10.91
CA ASP A 18 -6.96 -12.43 -11.54
C ASP A 18 -5.65 -11.86 -10.96
N ILE A 19 -5.75 -10.94 -10.02
CA ILE A 19 -4.63 -10.25 -9.38
C ILE A 19 -4.79 -10.39 -7.87
N PRO A 20 -4.05 -11.29 -7.21
CA PRO A 20 -4.24 -11.55 -5.79
C PRO A 20 -3.99 -10.32 -4.92
N ILE A 21 -3.04 -9.46 -5.28
CA ILE A 21 -2.69 -8.23 -4.56
C ILE A 21 -2.66 -7.06 -5.54
N TRP A 22 -3.47 -6.05 -5.30
CA TRP A 22 -3.57 -4.86 -6.16
C TRP A 22 -3.56 -3.54 -5.37
N SER A 23 -3.99 -3.55 -4.11
CA SER A 23 -4.11 -2.33 -3.30
C SER A 23 -2.74 -1.75 -2.95
N HIS A 24 -2.54 -0.46 -3.22
CA HIS A 24 -1.30 0.23 -2.84
C HIS A 24 -1.06 0.26 -1.32
N HIS A 25 -2.11 0.16 -0.52
CA HIS A 25 -1.99 0.07 0.93
C HIS A 25 -1.38 -1.28 1.34
N THR A 26 -1.87 -2.38 0.76
CA THR A 26 -1.36 -3.73 0.99
C THR A 26 0.05 -3.89 0.44
N LEU A 27 0.29 -3.47 -0.81
CA LEU A 27 1.62 -3.49 -1.43
C LEU A 27 2.67 -2.85 -0.53
N ARG A 28 2.37 -1.70 0.07
CA ARG A 28 3.28 -0.99 0.97
C ARG A 28 3.64 -1.82 2.21
N VAL A 29 2.67 -2.51 2.80
CA VAL A 29 2.89 -3.40 3.94
C VAL A 29 3.74 -4.61 3.54
N LEU A 30 3.46 -5.19 2.36
CA LEU A 30 4.22 -6.33 1.85
C LEU A 30 5.67 -5.96 1.55
N TYR A 31 5.93 -4.78 0.97
CA TYR A 31 7.30 -4.27 0.80
C TYR A 31 8.06 -4.19 2.13
N ALA A 32 7.39 -3.74 3.19
CA ALA A 32 8.01 -3.68 4.51
C ALA A 32 8.28 -5.07 5.09
N LEU A 33 7.34 -6.01 4.96
CA LEU A 33 7.52 -7.40 5.39
C LEU A 33 8.69 -8.07 4.67
N HIS A 34 8.79 -7.90 3.34
CA HIS A 34 9.90 -8.44 2.55
C HIS A 34 11.23 -7.82 2.95
N ARG A 35 11.25 -6.50 3.12
CA ARG A 35 12.45 -5.79 3.58
C ARG A 35 12.95 -6.27 4.93
N LYS A 36 12.03 -6.63 5.83
CA LYS A 36 12.33 -7.19 7.16
C LYS A 36 12.62 -8.70 7.13
N GLY A 37 12.42 -9.38 6.01
CA GLY A 37 12.54 -10.83 5.90
C GLY A 37 11.52 -11.59 6.74
N LEU A 38 10.36 -10.97 7.05
CA LEU A 38 9.34 -11.55 7.90
C LEU A 38 8.38 -12.43 7.06
N PRO A 39 8.17 -13.68 7.45
CA PRO A 39 7.16 -14.53 6.84
C PRO A 39 5.75 -14.06 7.23
N TYR A 40 4.80 -14.23 6.34
CA TYR A 40 3.40 -13.89 6.56
C TYR A 40 2.48 -14.81 5.78
N ALA A 41 1.21 -14.88 6.20
CA ALA A 41 0.13 -15.50 5.45
C ALA A 41 -0.84 -14.41 4.98
N ILE A 42 -1.53 -14.64 3.84
CA ILE A 42 -2.60 -13.76 3.37
C ILE A 42 -3.94 -14.47 3.54
N VAL A 43 -4.91 -13.73 4.07
CA VAL A 43 -6.31 -14.14 4.19
C VAL A 43 -7.13 -13.25 3.27
N PRO A 44 -7.71 -13.80 2.20
CA PRO A 44 -8.59 -13.06 1.32
C PRO A 44 -9.89 -12.69 2.02
N LEU A 45 -10.33 -11.45 1.85
CA LEU A 45 -11.55 -10.92 2.47
C LEU A 45 -12.31 -10.04 1.49
N GLU A 46 -13.55 -10.39 1.20
CA GLU A 46 -14.41 -9.61 0.32
C GLU A 46 -14.87 -8.32 1.01
N TYR A 47 -15.10 -7.25 0.25
CA TYR A 47 -15.51 -5.94 0.77
C TYR A 47 -16.70 -5.98 1.77
N PRO A 48 -17.79 -6.74 1.52
CA PRO A 48 -18.91 -6.82 2.45
C PRO A 48 -18.59 -7.50 3.77
N ASP A 49 -17.53 -8.32 3.82
CA ASP A 49 -17.18 -9.10 5.01
C ASP A 49 -16.24 -8.37 5.97
N ILE A 50 -15.67 -7.23 5.55
CA ILE A 50 -14.65 -6.51 6.31
C ILE A 50 -15.17 -6.15 7.72
N GLU A 51 -16.31 -5.48 7.81
CA GLU A 51 -16.83 -5.01 9.08
C GLU A 51 -17.22 -6.18 9.99
N ALA A 52 -17.96 -7.16 9.49
CA ALA A 52 -18.36 -8.34 10.25
C ALA A 52 -17.17 -9.18 10.75
N THR A 53 -16.04 -9.16 10.01
CA THR A 53 -14.83 -9.87 10.41
C THR A 53 -14.12 -9.18 11.57
N PHE A 54 -14.05 -7.85 11.58
CA PHE A 54 -13.24 -7.13 12.57
C PHE A 54 -14.02 -6.55 13.75
N GLU A 55 -15.32 -6.35 13.63
CA GLU A 55 -16.15 -5.86 14.73
C GLU A 55 -16.06 -6.71 16.02
N PRO A 56 -15.99 -8.07 15.97
CA PRO A 56 -15.84 -8.89 17.18
C PRO A 56 -14.38 -8.97 17.68
N THR A 57 -13.43 -8.33 17.04
CA THR A 57 -12.00 -8.38 17.41
C THR A 57 -11.59 -7.21 18.30
N SER A 58 -10.33 -7.21 18.73
CA SER A 58 -9.73 -6.08 19.47
C SER A 58 -9.31 -4.91 18.57
N LEU A 59 -9.55 -4.96 17.25
CA LEU A 59 -9.24 -3.88 16.33
C LEU A 59 -10.13 -2.67 16.59
N LEU A 60 -9.52 -1.55 16.94
CA LEU A 60 -10.26 -0.31 17.15
C LEU A 60 -10.76 0.24 15.81
N PRO A 61 -12.09 0.49 15.67
CA PRO A 61 -12.61 1.11 14.46
C PRO A 61 -12.11 2.56 14.32
N LYS A 62 -12.06 3.05 13.09
CA LYS A 62 -11.84 4.48 12.81
C LYS A 62 -13.08 5.29 13.17
N ASP A 63 -12.89 6.54 13.53
CA ASP A 63 -13.96 7.51 13.63
C ASP A 63 -14.35 8.02 12.21
N ASP A 64 -14.87 7.10 11.41
CA ASP A 64 -15.28 7.32 10.02
C ASP A 64 -16.59 6.55 9.78
N PRO A 65 -17.72 7.22 9.53
CA PRO A 65 -19.01 6.56 9.38
C PRO A 65 -19.15 5.71 8.14
N VAL A 66 -18.28 5.90 7.13
CA VAL A 66 -18.32 5.16 5.86
C VAL A 66 -17.37 3.98 5.88
N GLU A 67 -16.25 4.09 6.60
CA GLU A 67 -15.18 3.10 6.53
C GLU A 67 -14.53 2.92 7.92
N ARG A 68 -15.27 2.27 8.83
CA ARG A 68 -14.82 1.98 10.19
C ARG A 68 -13.58 1.08 10.21
N TYR A 69 -13.49 0.17 9.26
CA TYR A 69 -12.35 -0.73 9.07
C TYR A 69 -11.86 -0.65 7.63
N GLU A 70 -10.55 -0.59 7.44
CA GLU A 70 -9.91 -0.54 6.12
C GLU A 70 -8.87 -1.64 5.97
N ILE A 71 -8.71 -2.11 4.74
CA ILE A 71 -7.71 -3.11 4.34
C ILE A 71 -6.42 -2.41 3.86
N PRO A 72 -5.23 -2.94 4.19
CA PRO A 72 -5.00 -4.20 4.90
C PRO A 72 -5.17 -4.08 6.41
N VAL A 73 -5.67 -5.17 7.01
CA VAL A 73 -5.53 -5.40 8.45
C VAL A 73 -4.43 -6.45 8.64
N VAL A 74 -3.56 -6.24 9.62
CA VAL A 74 -2.54 -7.22 9.99
C VAL A 74 -2.79 -7.70 11.41
N LEU A 75 -2.89 -9.02 11.55
CA LEU A 75 -2.89 -9.71 12.84
C LEU A 75 -1.45 -10.14 13.18
N PHE A 76 -0.97 -9.68 14.30
CA PHE A 76 0.23 -10.18 14.96
C PHE A 76 -0.19 -11.23 15.99
N ARG A 77 -0.24 -12.49 15.56
CA ARG A 77 -0.73 -13.59 16.40
C ARG A 77 0.37 -14.04 17.36
N SER A 78 0.05 -14.05 18.62
CA SER A 78 0.95 -14.58 19.66
C SER A 78 1.16 -16.09 19.46
N ARG A 79 2.39 -16.55 19.64
CA ARG A 79 2.70 -17.99 19.56
C ARG A 79 2.41 -18.75 20.85
N GLY A 80 1.77 -18.08 21.82
CA GLY A 80 1.39 -18.67 23.09
C GLY A 80 2.56 -18.81 24.07
N GLY A 81 2.22 -18.89 25.34
CA GLY A 81 3.15 -19.04 26.47
C GLY A 81 2.62 -18.26 27.68
N PRO A 82 3.07 -18.59 28.90
CA PRO A 82 2.55 -17.96 30.12
C PRO A 82 2.74 -16.44 30.22
N ASN A 83 3.63 -15.87 29.38
CA ASN A 83 3.96 -14.44 29.35
C ASN A 83 3.94 -13.88 27.93
N SER A 84 3.16 -14.47 27.02
CA SER A 84 3.06 -13.97 25.66
C SER A 84 2.10 -12.77 25.58
N ASP A 85 2.44 -11.79 24.76
CA ASP A 85 1.53 -10.69 24.43
C ASP A 85 0.25 -11.24 23.79
N PRO A 86 -0.89 -10.60 23.99
CA PRO A 86 -2.15 -10.98 23.30
C PRO A 86 -2.03 -10.76 21.80
N ASP A 87 -2.94 -11.39 21.03
CA ASP A 87 -3.13 -11.12 19.61
C ASP A 87 -3.41 -9.63 19.39
N GLU A 88 -2.68 -9.03 18.45
CA GLU A 88 -2.81 -7.60 18.13
C GLU A 88 -3.23 -7.42 16.68
N TYR A 89 -4.36 -6.75 16.46
CA TYR A 89 -4.82 -6.34 15.13
C TYR A 89 -4.46 -4.89 14.89
N LEU A 90 -3.85 -4.60 13.73
CA LEU A 90 -3.56 -3.24 13.29
C LEU A 90 -4.09 -3.02 11.87
N MET A 91 -4.64 -1.85 11.63
CA MET A 91 -4.89 -1.29 10.29
C MET A 91 -4.08 -0.02 10.11
N GLU A 92 -4.16 0.62 8.94
CA GLU A 92 -3.34 1.75 8.50
C GLU A 92 -1.84 1.38 8.29
N PRO A 93 -1.38 1.39 7.02
CA PRO A 93 -0.04 0.91 6.66
C PRO A 93 1.09 1.53 7.50
N ALA A 94 0.98 2.82 7.86
CA ALA A 94 2.01 3.49 8.65
C ALA A 94 2.15 2.87 10.06
N ARG A 95 1.03 2.56 10.71
CA ARG A 95 1.02 1.92 12.05
C ARG A 95 1.55 0.48 11.98
N ILE A 96 1.10 -0.28 10.97
CA ILE A 96 1.57 -1.64 10.73
C ILE A 96 3.08 -1.66 10.53
N ILE A 97 3.59 -0.80 9.64
CA ILE A 97 5.02 -0.77 9.30
C ILE A 97 5.86 -0.27 10.49
N ALA A 98 5.36 0.66 11.30
CA ALA A 98 6.02 1.06 12.54
C ALA A 98 6.15 -0.11 13.53
N LYS A 99 5.10 -0.94 13.66
CA LYS A 99 5.15 -2.16 14.46
C LYS A 99 6.20 -3.15 13.92
N LEU A 100 6.23 -3.38 12.60
CA LEU A 100 7.24 -4.24 11.95
C LEU A 100 8.66 -3.74 12.22
N ASP A 101 8.89 -2.43 12.19
CA ASP A 101 10.19 -1.83 12.47
C ASP A 101 10.61 -2.01 13.93
N THR A 102 9.64 -1.96 14.85
CA THR A 102 9.88 -2.28 16.28
C THR A 102 10.20 -3.75 16.52
N LEU A 103 9.50 -4.67 15.83
CA LEU A 103 9.73 -6.12 15.95
C LEU A 103 11.09 -6.53 15.39
N VAL A 104 11.51 -5.95 14.27
CA VAL A 104 12.78 -6.21 13.60
C VAL A 104 13.43 -4.88 13.24
N PRO A 105 14.19 -4.26 14.15
CA PRO A 105 14.76 -2.92 13.94
C PRO A 105 15.75 -2.83 12.78
N ASN A 106 16.37 -3.94 12.38
CA ASN A 106 17.36 -3.98 11.30
C ASN A 106 16.89 -4.87 10.14
N PRO A 107 16.97 -4.36 8.88
CA PRO A 107 17.33 -3.01 8.47
C PRO A 107 16.25 -1.99 8.85
N PRO A 108 16.62 -0.76 9.25
CA PRO A 108 15.64 0.27 9.66
C PRO A 108 14.75 0.71 8.49
N LEU A 109 13.54 1.13 8.84
CA LEU A 109 12.58 1.75 7.93
C LEU A 109 12.37 3.21 8.36
N PRO A 110 13.16 4.17 7.85
CA PRO A 110 13.02 5.56 8.26
C PRO A 110 11.67 6.13 7.82
N PHE A 111 10.87 6.55 8.81
CA PHE A 111 9.56 7.17 8.60
C PHE A 111 9.62 8.69 8.50
N ALA A 112 10.47 9.31 9.30
CA ALA A 112 10.46 10.72 9.62
C ALA A 112 11.82 11.40 9.47
N SER A 113 12.68 10.91 8.59
CA SER A 113 13.86 11.67 8.23
C SER A 113 13.44 13.02 7.63
N PRO A 114 14.23 14.08 7.76
CA PRO A 114 13.98 15.37 7.11
C PRO A 114 13.72 15.17 5.61
N ARG A 115 14.48 14.27 4.99
CA ARG A 115 14.41 13.98 3.57
C ARG A 115 13.16 13.22 3.16
N ALA A 116 12.75 12.20 3.91
CA ALA A 116 11.49 11.50 3.69
C ALA A 116 10.29 12.45 3.89
N THR A 117 10.42 13.43 4.76
CA THR A 117 9.39 14.46 5.00
C THR A 117 9.31 15.42 3.81
N GLU A 118 10.44 15.90 3.32
CA GLU A 118 10.52 16.74 2.13
C GLU A 118 9.98 15.97 0.90
N ALA A 119 10.41 14.73 0.69
CA ALA A 119 9.90 13.89 -0.39
C ALA A 119 8.39 13.85 -0.42
N ARG A 120 7.73 13.67 0.73
CA ARG A 120 6.25 13.61 0.81
C ARG A 120 5.57 14.88 0.34
N THR A 121 6.14 16.05 0.59
CA THR A 121 5.58 17.33 0.13
C THR A 121 5.65 17.47 -1.39
N ILE A 122 6.60 16.81 -2.02
CA ILE A 122 6.84 16.88 -3.47
C ILE A 122 6.08 15.76 -4.20
N PHE A 123 6.24 14.50 -3.78
CA PHE A 123 5.61 13.39 -4.49
C PHE A 123 4.10 13.30 -4.25
N GLY A 124 3.60 13.74 -3.11
CA GLY A 124 2.16 13.71 -2.82
C GLY A 124 1.33 14.39 -3.91
N PRO A 125 1.59 15.67 -4.23
CA PRO A 125 0.93 16.35 -5.34
C PRO A 125 1.18 15.70 -6.71
N ALA A 126 2.33 15.08 -6.93
CA ALA A 126 2.66 14.43 -8.20
C ALA A 126 1.85 13.14 -8.42
N LEU A 127 1.66 12.34 -7.36
CA LEU A 127 0.97 11.06 -7.42
C LEU A 127 -0.55 11.15 -7.21
N ALA A 128 -1.07 12.25 -6.67
CA ALA A 128 -2.50 12.42 -6.44
C ALA A 128 -3.34 12.28 -7.73
N PRO A 129 -2.97 12.86 -8.89
CA PRO A 129 -3.69 12.63 -10.14
C PRO A 129 -3.64 11.17 -10.60
N ILE A 130 -2.52 10.47 -10.38
CA ILE A 130 -2.37 9.04 -10.72
C ILE A 130 -3.36 8.20 -9.90
N LEU A 131 -3.49 8.45 -8.59
CA LEU A 131 -4.46 7.80 -7.73
C LEU A 131 -5.91 8.08 -8.18
N GLN A 132 -6.20 9.32 -8.62
CA GLN A 132 -7.52 9.70 -9.11
C GLN A 132 -7.89 9.00 -10.42
N ILE A 133 -6.91 8.75 -11.28
CA ILE A 133 -7.11 7.96 -12.50
C ILE A 133 -7.31 6.49 -12.13
N ALA A 134 -6.40 5.93 -11.34
CA ALA A 134 -6.37 4.51 -11.03
C ALA A 134 -7.63 4.02 -10.30
N VAL A 135 -8.24 4.83 -9.43
CA VAL A 135 -9.46 4.44 -8.70
C VAL A 135 -10.63 4.12 -9.62
N GLY A 136 -10.69 4.75 -10.81
CA GLY A 136 -11.72 4.47 -11.82
C GLY A 136 -11.63 3.05 -12.41
N TYR A 137 -10.46 2.44 -12.37
CA TYR A 137 -10.21 1.10 -12.90
C TYR A 137 -10.43 -0.02 -11.87
N VAL A 138 -10.49 0.31 -10.58
CA VAL A 138 -10.64 -0.70 -9.50
C VAL A 138 -11.83 -1.63 -9.69
N PRO A 139 -13.04 -1.16 -10.12
CA PRO A 139 -14.17 -2.06 -10.30
C PRO A 139 -13.92 -3.21 -11.29
N SER A 140 -13.01 -3.03 -12.26
CA SER A 140 -12.73 -4.04 -13.28
C SER A 140 -11.88 -5.21 -12.74
N VAL A 141 -11.13 -5.01 -11.66
CA VAL A 141 -10.28 -6.04 -11.06
C VAL A 141 -10.94 -6.76 -9.89
N LEU A 142 -12.08 -6.27 -9.39
CA LEU A 142 -12.78 -6.85 -8.26
C LEU A 142 -13.77 -7.94 -8.66
N SER A 143 -14.00 -8.91 -7.76
CA SER A 143 -15.14 -9.82 -7.85
C SER A 143 -16.46 -9.05 -7.91
N ALA A 144 -17.54 -9.65 -8.41
CA ALA A 144 -18.84 -8.99 -8.46
C ALA A 144 -19.29 -8.51 -7.06
N ARG A 145 -19.05 -9.32 -6.04
CA ARG A 145 -19.43 -9.05 -4.65
C ARG A 145 -18.61 -7.91 -4.04
N SER A 146 -17.29 -7.93 -4.20
CA SER A 146 -16.40 -6.84 -3.74
C SER A 146 -16.61 -5.55 -4.54
N ARG A 147 -16.92 -5.64 -5.84
CA ARG A 147 -17.22 -4.49 -6.69
C ARG A 147 -18.45 -3.73 -6.18
N GLU A 148 -19.52 -4.43 -5.85
CA GLU A 148 -20.72 -3.80 -5.30
C GLU A 148 -20.41 -3.06 -3.98
N GLY A 149 -19.73 -3.69 -3.04
CA GLY A 149 -19.31 -3.09 -1.78
C GLY A 149 -18.37 -1.89 -1.98
N PHE A 150 -17.42 -1.99 -2.90
CA PHE A 150 -16.51 -0.89 -3.24
C PHE A 150 -17.27 0.32 -3.78
N LEU A 151 -18.16 0.11 -4.76
CA LEU A 151 -18.96 1.19 -5.37
C LEU A 151 -19.86 1.87 -4.35
N ALA A 152 -20.52 1.09 -3.48
CA ALA A 152 -21.35 1.63 -2.41
C ALA A 152 -20.55 2.53 -1.44
N LYS A 153 -19.36 2.07 -0.99
CA LYS A 153 -18.48 2.89 -0.13
C LYS A 153 -18.01 4.16 -0.83
N ARG A 154 -17.65 4.11 -2.13
CA ARG A 154 -17.22 5.30 -2.90
C ARG A 154 -18.37 6.29 -3.06
N GLN A 155 -19.58 5.82 -3.36
CA GLN A 155 -20.77 6.67 -3.43
C GLN A 155 -21.09 7.32 -2.08
N ALA A 156 -21.03 6.59 -0.99
CA ALA A 156 -21.24 7.13 0.35
C ALA A 156 -20.20 8.21 0.70
N ARG A 157 -18.94 8.00 0.36
CA ARG A 157 -17.84 8.94 0.66
C ARG A 157 -17.87 10.20 -0.20
N TRP A 158 -18.22 10.09 -1.48
CA TRP A 158 -18.16 11.21 -2.43
C TRP A 158 -19.50 11.86 -2.72
N GLY A 159 -20.60 11.30 -2.20
CA GLY A 159 -21.95 11.80 -2.41
C GLY A 159 -22.46 11.58 -3.83
N LYS A 160 -21.76 10.81 -4.66
CA LYS A 160 -22.11 10.51 -6.06
C LYS A 160 -21.49 9.17 -6.50
N PRO A 161 -22.09 8.53 -7.53
CA PRO A 161 -21.54 7.31 -8.13
C PRO A 161 -20.12 7.53 -8.67
N LEU A 162 -19.32 6.45 -8.71
CA LEU A 162 -17.92 6.50 -9.16
C LEU A 162 -17.77 6.95 -10.61
N ASP A 163 -18.63 6.50 -11.51
CA ASP A 163 -18.62 6.88 -12.93
C ASP A 163 -18.86 8.39 -13.13
N VAL A 164 -19.78 8.98 -12.36
CA VAL A 164 -20.02 10.43 -12.33
C VAL A 164 -18.79 11.16 -11.79
N TRP A 165 -18.21 10.64 -10.70
CA TRP A 165 -17.00 11.23 -10.09
C TRP A 165 -15.81 11.21 -11.06
N VAL A 166 -15.63 10.12 -11.81
CA VAL A 166 -14.59 9.97 -12.85
C VAL A 166 -14.85 10.90 -14.04
N ALA A 167 -16.10 11.00 -14.51
CA ALA A 167 -16.46 11.86 -15.63
C ALA A 167 -16.16 13.36 -15.37
N GLU A 168 -16.28 13.81 -14.12
CA GLU A 168 -15.93 15.18 -13.71
C GLU A 168 -14.40 15.44 -13.69
N ARG A 169 -13.59 14.40 -13.81
CA ARG A 169 -12.11 14.40 -13.72
C ARG A 169 -11.49 13.72 -14.93
N PRO A 170 -11.61 14.28 -16.13
CA PRO A 170 -11.12 13.65 -17.35
C PRO A 170 -9.64 13.28 -17.22
N GLN A 171 -9.31 12.04 -17.60
CA GLN A 171 -7.97 11.47 -17.46
C GLN A 171 -6.88 12.34 -18.09
N ASN A 172 -7.13 12.89 -19.29
CA ASN A 172 -6.18 13.78 -19.95
C ASN A 172 -5.86 15.03 -19.12
N LYS A 173 -6.85 15.61 -18.42
CA LYS A 173 -6.65 16.78 -17.54
C LYS A 173 -5.88 16.41 -16.28
N LEU A 174 -6.09 15.22 -15.75
CA LEU A 174 -5.32 14.72 -14.64
C LEU A 174 -3.85 14.47 -15.05
N LEU A 175 -3.62 13.90 -16.24
CA LEU A 175 -2.26 13.71 -16.78
C LEU A 175 -1.56 15.04 -17.07
N GLU A 176 -2.26 16.03 -17.67
CA GLU A 176 -1.75 17.39 -17.85
C GLU A 176 -1.33 18.01 -16.50
N THR A 177 -2.10 17.74 -15.43
CA THR A 177 -1.80 18.21 -14.07
C THR A 177 -0.62 17.47 -13.44
N ALA A 178 -0.50 16.16 -13.70
CA ALA A 178 0.59 15.32 -13.18
C ALA A 178 1.94 15.65 -13.80
N ALA A 179 2.00 15.90 -15.11
CA ALA A 179 3.24 16.02 -15.87
C ALA A 179 4.26 17.00 -15.26
N PRO A 180 3.96 18.28 -14.98
CA PRO A 180 4.94 19.20 -14.40
C PRO A 180 5.34 18.80 -12.98
N ARG A 181 4.47 18.13 -12.24
CA ARG A 181 4.72 17.68 -10.86
C ARG A 181 5.61 16.43 -10.83
N LEU A 182 5.40 15.51 -11.77
CA LEU A 182 6.27 14.35 -11.96
C LEU A 182 7.68 14.80 -12.39
N GLN A 183 7.77 15.81 -13.27
CA GLN A 183 9.07 16.39 -13.64
C GLN A 183 9.76 16.99 -12.41
N ALA A 184 9.07 17.83 -11.63
CA ALA A 184 9.64 18.43 -10.43
C ALA A 184 10.08 17.36 -9.40
N PHE A 185 9.32 16.28 -9.27
CA PHE A 185 9.71 15.16 -8.41
C PHE A 185 10.95 14.41 -8.96
N ALA A 186 11.01 14.17 -10.26
CA ALA A 186 12.19 13.56 -10.89
C ALA A 186 13.44 14.41 -10.73
N ASP A 187 13.33 15.74 -10.94
CA ASP A 187 14.42 16.71 -10.77
C ASP A 187 14.90 16.76 -9.31
N TRP A 188 13.97 16.71 -8.36
CA TRP A 188 14.30 16.64 -6.94
C TRP A 188 15.04 15.33 -6.59
N LEU A 189 14.60 14.19 -7.13
CA LEU A 189 15.29 12.92 -6.96
C LEU A 189 16.71 12.95 -7.55
N GLU A 190 16.91 13.61 -8.68
CA GLU A 190 18.22 13.72 -9.33
C GLU A 190 19.14 14.67 -8.58
N GLY A 191 18.62 15.84 -8.16
CA GLY A 191 19.36 16.88 -7.41
C GLY A 191 19.73 16.50 -5.97
N ASN A 192 19.33 15.36 -5.55
CA ASN A 192 19.43 14.84 -4.20
C ASN A 192 20.87 14.62 -3.70
N GLY A 193 21.88 14.52 -4.57
CA GLY A 193 23.28 14.36 -4.18
C GLY A 193 23.62 13.02 -3.51
N LEU A 194 22.65 12.20 -3.16
CA LEU A 194 22.86 10.87 -2.59
C LEU A 194 23.09 9.85 -3.71
N GLN A 195 24.11 9.05 -3.55
CA GLN A 195 24.34 7.92 -4.46
C GLN A 195 23.39 6.78 -4.11
N GLY A 196 22.55 6.42 -5.06
CA GLY A 196 21.63 5.29 -4.90
C GLY A 196 20.27 5.53 -5.58
N PRO A 197 19.46 4.49 -5.69
CA PRO A 197 18.17 4.55 -6.37
C PRO A 197 17.06 5.16 -5.50
N PHE A 198 17.22 5.18 -4.17
CA PHE A 198 16.18 5.53 -3.22
C PHE A 198 16.34 6.95 -2.65
N ILE A 199 15.33 7.42 -1.95
CA ILE A 199 15.27 8.75 -1.33
C ILE A 199 16.41 8.91 -0.31
N GLU A 200 16.68 7.89 0.49
CA GLU A 200 17.76 7.87 1.47
C GLU A 200 19.08 7.26 0.93
N GLY A 201 19.23 7.14 -0.38
CA GLY A 201 20.42 6.60 -1.03
C GLY A 201 20.32 5.11 -1.39
N ALA A 202 21.15 4.25 -0.78
CA ALA A 202 21.24 2.83 -1.18
C ALA A 202 20.14 1.94 -0.58
N GLN A 203 19.40 2.43 0.42
CA GLN A 203 18.40 1.66 1.13
C GLN A 203 17.00 2.27 0.99
N SER A 204 16.03 1.42 0.65
CA SER A 204 14.64 1.85 0.57
C SER A 204 14.06 2.15 1.96
N GLY A 205 13.27 3.22 2.03
CA GLY A 205 12.51 3.62 3.21
C GLY A 205 11.00 3.62 2.98
N TYR A 206 10.25 4.07 3.98
CA TYR A 206 8.79 4.17 3.91
C TYR A 206 8.29 5.04 2.74
N ALA A 207 9.00 6.14 2.45
CA ALA A 207 8.64 7.04 1.35
C ALA A 207 8.77 6.36 -0.02
N ASP A 208 9.86 5.60 -0.24
CA ASP A 208 10.05 4.82 -1.46
C ASP A 208 8.95 3.78 -1.64
N MET A 209 8.62 3.04 -0.57
CA MET A 209 7.54 2.04 -0.58
C MET A 209 6.19 2.68 -0.89
N THR A 210 5.94 3.90 -0.40
CA THR A 210 4.71 4.65 -0.68
C THR A 210 4.62 5.01 -2.16
N ILE A 211 5.68 5.54 -2.74
CA ILE A 211 5.72 5.93 -4.15
C ILE A 211 5.53 4.71 -5.04
N VAL A 212 6.34 3.68 -4.83
CA VAL A 212 6.32 2.48 -5.66
C VAL A 212 4.99 1.73 -5.54
N SER A 213 4.41 1.64 -4.34
CA SER A 213 3.10 0.99 -4.18
C SER A 213 1.98 1.70 -4.95
N ILE A 214 2.01 3.02 -5.05
CA ILE A 214 1.02 3.78 -5.85
C ILE A 214 1.23 3.57 -7.35
N LEU A 215 2.46 3.55 -7.81
CA LEU A 215 2.79 3.30 -9.22
C LEU A 215 2.42 1.86 -9.61
N GLU A 216 2.77 0.89 -8.75
CA GLU A 216 2.42 -0.52 -8.96
C GLU A 216 0.90 -0.73 -8.96
N TYR A 217 0.18 -0.07 -8.05
CA TYR A 217 -1.27 -0.07 -8.03
C TYR A 217 -1.85 0.42 -9.37
N ALA A 218 -1.37 1.56 -9.89
CA ALA A 218 -1.84 2.08 -11.18
C ALA A 218 -1.62 1.07 -12.32
N ARG A 219 -0.45 0.40 -12.34
CA ARG A 219 -0.13 -0.65 -13.30
C ARG A 219 -1.07 -1.86 -13.17
N LEU A 220 -1.26 -2.34 -11.96
CA LEU A 220 -2.03 -3.56 -11.67
C LEU A 220 -3.53 -3.41 -11.95
N VAL A 221 -4.11 -2.25 -11.69
CA VAL A 221 -5.54 -2.02 -12.00
C VAL A 221 -5.78 -1.66 -13.47
N GLY A 222 -4.73 -1.50 -14.28
CA GLY A 222 -4.84 -1.20 -15.71
C GLY A 222 -4.88 0.30 -16.06
N ALA A 223 -4.50 1.18 -15.14
CA ALA A 223 -4.33 2.62 -15.41
C ALA A 223 -2.97 2.90 -16.09
N THR A 224 -2.76 2.27 -17.25
CA THR A 224 -1.45 2.21 -17.93
C THR A 224 -0.92 3.59 -18.31
N ASP A 225 -1.76 4.47 -18.85
CA ASP A 225 -1.33 5.84 -19.23
C ASP A 225 -0.78 6.61 -18.02
N ALA A 226 -1.38 6.42 -16.84
CA ALA A 226 -0.95 7.07 -15.61
C ALA A 226 0.37 6.49 -15.10
N PHE A 227 0.55 5.17 -15.21
CA PHE A 227 1.81 4.49 -14.91
C PHE A 227 2.92 4.93 -15.87
N ASP A 228 2.66 4.90 -17.18
CA ASP A 228 3.63 5.24 -18.23
C ASP A 228 4.07 6.71 -18.14
N ALA A 229 3.16 7.61 -17.77
CA ALA A 229 3.51 9.01 -17.53
C ALA A 229 4.58 9.18 -16.44
N ALA A 230 4.51 8.38 -15.38
CA ALA A 230 5.53 8.37 -14.33
C ALA A 230 6.83 7.67 -14.80
N MET A 231 6.70 6.55 -15.53
CA MET A 231 7.85 5.79 -16.05
C MET A 231 8.62 6.52 -17.15
N ALA A 232 8.03 7.52 -17.80
CA ALA A 232 8.71 8.40 -18.74
C ALA A 232 9.88 9.18 -18.10
N HIS A 233 9.92 9.27 -16.77
CA HIS A 233 11.01 9.91 -16.03
C HIS A 233 12.05 8.87 -15.56
N PRO A 234 13.26 8.84 -16.13
CA PRO A 234 14.25 7.77 -15.86
C PRO A 234 14.56 7.58 -14.37
N ARG A 235 14.54 8.66 -13.60
CA ARG A 235 14.86 8.63 -12.18
C ARG A 235 13.73 8.00 -11.35
N ILE A 236 12.46 8.25 -11.71
CA ILE A 236 11.30 7.60 -11.10
C ILE A 236 11.27 6.12 -11.52
N ALA A 237 11.49 5.83 -12.80
CA ALA A 237 11.56 4.47 -13.32
C ALA A 237 12.65 3.64 -12.63
N ARG A 238 13.84 4.23 -12.40
CA ARG A 238 14.92 3.57 -11.65
C ARG A 238 14.54 3.25 -10.21
N LEU A 239 13.90 4.19 -9.49
CA LEU A 239 13.43 3.97 -8.13
C LEU A 239 12.41 2.81 -8.10
N TYR A 240 11.42 2.85 -8.99
CA TYR A 240 10.39 1.82 -9.13
C TYR A 240 11.01 0.45 -9.42
N ALA A 241 11.79 0.32 -10.51
CA ALA A 241 12.39 -0.95 -10.93
C ALA A 241 13.27 -1.54 -9.83
N THR A 242 14.11 -0.72 -9.18
CA THR A 242 15.01 -1.22 -8.14
C THR A 242 14.26 -1.75 -6.91
N LEU A 243 13.14 -1.13 -6.52
CA LEU A 243 12.38 -1.62 -5.37
C LEU A 243 11.64 -2.90 -5.74
N VAL A 244 10.97 -2.94 -6.89
CA VAL A 244 10.23 -4.12 -7.36
C VAL A 244 11.16 -5.32 -7.58
N GLU A 245 12.34 -5.12 -8.19
CA GLU A 245 13.34 -6.18 -8.41
C GLU A 245 13.93 -6.70 -7.08
N LYS A 246 14.29 -5.80 -6.17
CA LYS A 246 14.87 -6.19 -4.87
C LYS A 246 13.87 -6.91 -3.98
N ASP A 247 12.61 -6.54 -4.05
CA ASP A 247 11.55 -7.13 -3.22
C ASP A 247 11.08 -8.50 -3.70
N GLN A 248 11.42 -8.88 -4.93
CA GLN A 248 11.03 -10.18 -5.51
C GLN A 248 9.55 -10.53 -5.25
N MET A 249 8.69 -9.53 -5.25
CA MET A 249 7.24 -9.74 -5.05
C MET A 249 6.65 -10.75 -6.04
N ALA A 250 7.22 -10.81 -7.25
CA ALA A 250 6.84 -11.79 -8.27
C ALA A 250 7.28 -13.23 -7.96
N ALA A 251 8.22 -13.44 -7.04
CA ALA A 251 8.85 -14.74 -6.79
C ALA A 251 8.38 -15.47 -5.51
N ARG A 252 7.63 -14.81 -4.63
CA ARG A 252 7.06 -15.44 -3.43
C ARG A 252 5.55 -15.39 -3.47
N PRO A 253 4.89 -16.44 -3.98
CA PRO A 253 3.45 -16.54 -3.81
C PRO A 253 3.14 -16.53 -2.31
N PRO A 254 2.16 -15.71 -1.88
CA PRO A 254 1.73 -15.70 -0.49
C PRO A 254 1.30 -17.12 -0.10
N GLN A 255 1.70 -17.55 1.08
CA GLN A 255 1.11 -18.75 1.67
C GLN A 255 -0.33 -18.40 2.00
N VAL A 256 -1.29 -18.86 1.19
CA VAL A 256 -2.71 -18.70 1.48
C VAL A 256 -3.01 -19.58 2.68
N ALA A 257 -3.22 -18.96 3.84
CA ALA A 257 -3.67 -19.69 5.01
C ALA A 257 -5.15 -19.99 4.85
N THR A 258 -5.48 -21.27 4.71
CA THR A 258 -6.87 -21.71 4.92
C THR A 258 -7.15 -21.61 6.42
N ILE A 259 -7.99 -20.66 6.83
CA ILE A 259 -8.48 -20.61 8.21
C ILE A 259 -9.50 -21.75 8.32
N CYS A 260 -9.16 -22.78 9.14
CA CYS A 260 -10.13 -23.73 9.63
C CYS A 260 -10.87 -23.14 10.82
#